data_6b6e4eafbe4a43705117b6c1d8d8272f
#
_entry.id   6b6e4eafbe4a43705117b6c1d8d8272f
#
_cell.length_a   1.000
_cell.length_b   1.000
_cell.length_c   1.000
_cell.angle_alpha   90.00
_cell.angle_beta   90.00
_cell.angle_gamma   90.00
#
_symmetry.space_group_name_H-M   'P 1'
#
loop_
_entity.id
_entity.type
_entity.pdbx_description
1 polymer ?
#
loop_
_entity_poly.entity_id
_entity_poly.type
_entity_poly.pdbx_seq_one_letter_code
_entity_poly.pdbx_strand_id
1 'polypeptide(L)'
;MQKAVFPIQSHADITKAINYMHTNYTQAINEGKPLVVRIDQKADQRSAAQNRLFYMWMSELERKTGQSEQSLKFFFKKKYLAKIYVRDIQDMAEKYESIRYLKSVLDRMDDGDPEKAKGMAHYENIVTMFILRYVSTTLANVKQFTEFLNNIHDYATVRLNVYLTIPDDLKWCYENMP
;
A
#
# COMPACT_ATOMS: atom_id res chain seq x y z
N MET A 1 15.13 -21.64 -17.48
CA MET A 1 15.97 -21.25 -16.32
C MET A 1 15.08 -20.92 -15.12
N GLN A 2 15.44 -21.31 -13.88
CA GLN A 2 14.67 -21.00 -12.66
C GLN A 2 15.01 -19.59 -12.17
N LYS A 3 13.99 -18.90 -11.59
CA LYS A 3 14.17 -17.60 -10.95
C LYS A 3 15.07 -17.76 -9.72
N ALA A 4 16.15 -16.97 -9.63
CA ALA A 4 17.04 -16.93 -8.48
C ALA A 4 16.98 -15.56 -7.80
N VAL A 5 17.07 -15.56 -6.47
CA VAL A 5 17.10 -14.36 -5.63
C VAL A 5 18.28 -14.49 -4.68
N PHE A 6 19.14 -13.49 -4.64
CA PHE A 6 20.33 -13.46 -3.79
C PHE A 6 20.19 -12.34 -2.76
N PRO A 7 19.86 -12.63 -1.49
CA PRO A 7 19.95 -11.65 -0.43
C PRO A 7 21.43 -11.36 -0.15
N ILE A 8 21.83 -10.11 -0.30
CA ILE A 8 23.22 -9.68 -0.11
C ILE A 8 23.37 -9.14 1.31
N GLN A 9 24.04 -9.90 2.16
CA GLN A 9 24.37 -9.53 3.54
C GLN A 9 25.89 -9.47 3.77
N SER A 10 26.66 -10.06 2.84
CA SER A 10 28.11 -10.15 2.93
C SER A 10 28.75 -10.08 1.54
N HIS A 11 30.07 -9.85 1.49
CA HIS A 11 30.83 -9.91 0.24
C HIS A 11 30.76 -11.29 -0.44
N ALA A 12 30.67 -12.35 0.34
CA ALA A 12 30.51 -13.70 -0.18
C ALA A 12 29.18 -13.88 -0.96
N ASP A 13 28.13 -13.19 -0.57
CA ASP A 13 26.83 -13.27 -1.28
C ASP A 13 26.89 -12.52 -2.61
N ILE A 14 27.64 -11.43 -2.69
CA ILE A 14 27.94 -10.74 -3.97
C ILE A 14 28.63 -11.73 -4.92
N THR A 15 29.66 -12.43 -4.45
CA THR A 15 30.39 -13.43 -5.25
C THR A 15 29.46 -14.54 -5.75
N LYS A 16 28.54 -15.05 -4.93
CA LYS A 16 27.54 -16.04 -5.33
C LYS A 16 26.63 -15.52 -6.45
N ALA A 17 26.14 -14.28 -6.32
CA ALA A 17 25.28 -13.66 -7.33
C ALA A 17 26.04 -13.48 -8.67
N ILE A 18 27.29 -13.02 -8.63
CA ILE A 18 28.15 -12.88 -9.80
C ILE A 18 28.39 -14.23 -10.47
N ASN A 19 28.76 -15.26 -9.71
CA ASN A 19 28.99 -16.60 -10.25
C ASN A 19 27.73 -17.19 -10.91
N TYR A 20 26.57 -16.98 -10.31
CA TYR A 20 25.31 -17.39 -10.93
C TYR A 20 25.06 -16.69 -12.27
N MET A 21 25.31 -15.39 -12.35
CA MET A 21 25.19 -14.64 -13.60
C MET A 21 26.17 -15.19 -14.66
N HIS A 22 27.44 -15.40 -14.31
CA HIS A 22 28.43 -15.96 -15.22
C HIS A 22 28.08 -17.35 -15.73
N THR A 23 27.49 -18.19 -14.89
CA THR A 23 27.10 -19.55 -15.30
C THR A 23 25.90 -19.56 -16.24
N ASN A 24 24.97 -18.60 -16.13
CA ASN A 24 23.67 -18.68 -16.79
C ASN A 24 23.48 -17.67 -17.94
N TYR A 25 24.32 -16.64 -18.09
CA TYR A 25 24.08 -15.57 -19.06
C TYR A 25 24.07 -16.04 -20.51
N THR A 26 25.00 -16.96 -20.88
CA THR A 26 25.11 -17.47 -22.25
C THR A 26 23.86 -18.23 -22.67
N GLN A 27 23.33 -19.09 -21.78
CA GLN A 27 22.10 -19.81 -22.03
C GLN A 27 20.92 -18.84 -22.19
N ALA A 28 20.82 -17.83 -21.31
CA ALA A 28 19.75 -16.84 -21.37
C ALA A 28 19.74 -16.03 -22.66
N ILE A 29 20.92 -15.63 -23.16
CA ILE A 29 21.07 -14.96 -24.46
C ILE A 29 20.65 -15.87 -25.60
N ASN A 30 21.11 -17.12 -25.62
CA ASN A 30 20.78 -18.10 -26.66
C ASN A 30 19.28 -18.43 -26.71
N GLU A 31 18.57 -18.36 -25.55
CA GLU A 31 17.12 -18.53 -25.47
C GLU A 31 16.35 -17.24 -25.84
N GLY A 32 17.02 -16.14 -26.21
CA GLY A 32 16.42 -14.84 -26.50
C GLY A 32 15.79 -14.15 -25.29
N LYS A 33 16.16 -14.57 -24.06
CA LYS A 33 15.65 -14.06 -22.78
C LYS A 33 16.81 -13.60 -21.91
N PRO A 34 17.35 -12.39 -22.13
CA PRO A 34 18.52 -11.91 -21.37
C PRO A 34 18.23 -11.84 -19.88
N LEU A 35 19.29 -12.04 -19.07
CA LEU A 35 19.22 -11.87 -17.63
C LEU A 35 18.95 -10.41 -17.28
N VAL A 36 18.00 -10.19 -16.37
CA VAL A 36 17.75 -8.87 -15.78
C VAL A 36 18.18 -8.91 -14.33
N VAL A 37 19.09 -8.02 -13.94
CA VAL A 37 19.52 -7.83 -12.55
C VAL A 37 18.73 -6.66 -11.98
N ARG A 38 18.04 -6.91 -10.88
CA ARG A 38 17.34 -5.90 -10.11
C ARG A 38 17.92 -5.82 -8.72
N ILE A 39 18.32 -4.63 -8.30
CA ILE A 39 18.87 -4.37 -6.97
C ILE A 39 17.86 -3.54 -6.20
N ASP A 40 17.27 -4.16 -5.18
CA ASP A 40 16.33 -3.50 -4.27
C ASP A 40 16.82 -3.68 -2.84
N GLN A 41 16.57 -2.70 -1.97
CA GLN A 41 16.68 -2.94 -0.54
C GLN A 41 15.54 -3.89 -0.12
N LYS A 42 15.86 -4.88 0.71
CA LYS A 42 14.84 -5.75 1.31
C LYS A 42 13.95 -4.88 2.18
N ALA A 43 12.84 -4.44 1.62
CA ALA A 43 11.81 -3.81 2.42
C ALA A 43 11.23 -4.86 3.38
N ASP A 44 11.01 -4.48 4.63
CA ASP A 44 10.19 -5.27 5.56
C ASP A 44 8.75 -5.24 5.05
N GLN A 45 8.47 -6.14 4.12
CA GLN A 45 7.11 -6.29 3.57
C GLN A 45 6.17 -6.70 4.70
N ARG A 46 4.92 -6.21 4.63
CA ARG A 46 3.87 -6.66 5.53
C ARG A 46 3.88 -8.17 5.67
N SER A 47 3.67 -8.67 6.87
CA SER A 47 3.67 -10.10 7.12
C SER A 47 2.48 -10.80 6.45
N ALA A 48 2.60 -12.09 6.15
CA ALA A 48 1.50 -12.91 5.66
C ALA A 48 0.31 -12.90 6.64
N ALA A 49 0.60 -12.83 7.93
CA ALA A 49 -0.38 -12.75 9.00
C ALA A 49 -1.19 -11.45 8.95
N GLN A 50 -0.52 -10.30 8.80
CA GLN A 50 -1.20 -9.01 8.63
C GLN A 50 -2.08 -9.00 7.38
N ASN A 51 -1.61 -9.60 6.29
CA ASN A 51 -2.38 -9.73 5.08
C ASN A 51 -3.65 -10.59 5.28
N ARG A 52 -3.52 -11.72 5.96
CA ARG A 52 -4.64 -12.59 6.31
C ARG A 52 -5.67 -11.85 7.16
N LEU A 53 -5.24 -11.11 8.19
CA LEU A 53 -6.10 -10.32 9.06
C LEU A 53 -6.87 -9.24 8.27
N PHE A 54 -6.18 -8.53 7.38
CA PHE A 54 -6.80 -7.52 6.53
C PHE A 54 -7.93 -8.08 5.66
N TYR A 55 -7.68 -9.17 4.94
CA TYR A 55 -8.72 -9.77 4.08
C TYR A 55 -9.89 -10.34 4.88
N MET A 56 -9.62 -10.94 6.03
CA MET A 56 -10.66 -11.43 6.93
C MET A 56 -11.56 -10.29 7.40
N TRP A 57 -11.00 -9.15 7.79
CA TRP A 57 -11.76 -7.97 8.19
C TRP A 57 -12.54 -7.34 7.03
N MET A 58 -12.01 -7.33 5.81
CA MET A 58 -12.76 -6.84 4.65
C MET A 58 -14.00 -7.70 4.40
N SER A 59 -13.87 -9.02 4.42
CA SER A 59 -15.01 -9.94 4.27
C SER A 59 -16.01 -9.84 5.43
N GLU A 60 -15.55 -9.60 6.65
CA GLU A 60 -16.43 -9.39 7.81
C GLU A 60 -17.20 -8.08 7.69
N LEU A 61 -16.55 -7.00 7.28
CA LEU A 61 -17.19 -5.72 7.04
C LEU A 61 -18.20 -5.79 5.89
N GLU A 62 -17.89 -6.47 4.79
CA GLU A 62 -18.83 -6.68 3.69
C GLU A 62 -20.12 -7.34 4.18
N ARG A 63 -20.01 -8.43 4.96
CA ARG A 63 -21.19 -9.10 5.53
C ARG A 63 -22.02 -8.22 6.45
N LYS A 64 -21.35 -7.38 7.26
CA LYS A 64 -22.03 -6.56 8.27
C LYS A 64 -22.57 -5.24 7.72
N THR A 65 -21.97 -4.68 6.68
CA THR A 65 -22.34 -3.37 6.13
C THR A 65 -23.06 -3.45 4.79
N GLY A 66 -22.97 -4.57 4.08
CA GLY A 66 -23.48 -4.73 2.71
C GLY A 66 -22.64 -4.02 1.64
N GLN A 67 -21.53 -3.37 2.02
CA GLN A 67 -20.62 -2.74 1.07
C GLN A 67 -19.62 -3.78 0.53
N SER A 68 -19.38 -3.77 -0.79
CA SER A 68 -18.45 -4.72 -1.39
C SER A 68 -17.02 -4.56 -0.82
N GLU A 69 -16.28 -5.68 -0.69
CA GLU A 69 -14.87 -5.67 -0.29
C GLU A 69 -14.05 -4.66 -1.10
N GLN A 70 -14.31 -4.55 -2.40
CA GLN A 70 -13.57 -3.64 -3.28
C GLN A 70 -13.80 -2.19 -2.90
N SER A 71 -15.04 -1.81 -2.61
CA SER A 71 -15.40 -0.46 -2.15
C SER A 71 -14.77 -0.16 -0.79
N LEU A 72 -14.82 -1.10 0.15
CA LEU A 72 -14.21 -0.98 1.47
C LEU A 72 -12.68 -0.84 1.38
N LYS A 73 -12.02 -1.66 0.56
CA LYS A 73 -10.58 -1.57 0.31
C LYS A 73 -10.20 -0.21 -0.26
N PHE A 74 -10.95 0.29 -1.23
CA PHE A 74 -10.72 1.62 -1.81
C PHE A 74 -10.93 2.72 -0.76
N PHE A 75 -12.02 2.67 -0.02
CA PHE A 75 -12.33 3.63 1.05
C PHE A 75 -11.22 3.72 2.08
N PHE A 76 -10.77 2.60 2.62
CA PHE A 76 -9.71 2.58 3.63
C PHE A 76 -8.35 3.02 3.07
N LYS A 77 -8.02 2.63 1.85
CA LYS A 77 -6.82 3.13 1.16
C LYS A 77 -6.85 4.67 1.05
N LYS A 78 -7.96 5.23 0.57
CA LYS A 78 -8.13 6.69 0.45
C LYS A 78 -8.06 7.38 1.80
N LYS A 79 -8.74 6.84 2.80
CA LYS A 79 -8.89 7.48 4.10
C LYS A 79 -7.62 7.44 4.97
N TYR A 80 -6.90 6.32 4.94
CA TYR A 80 -5.81 6.05 5.86
C TYR A 80 -4.47 5.75 5.17
N LEU A 81 -4.40 4.74 4.30
CA LEU A 81 -3.12 4.28 3.76
C LEU A 81 -2.41 5.36 2.91
N ALA A 82 -3.17 6.13 2.14
CA ALA A 82 -2.62 7.24 1.38
C ALA A 82 -1.96 8.29 2.27
N LYS A 83 -2.56 8.58 3.43
CA LYS A 83 -1.99 9.54 4.39
C LYS A 83 -0.70 9.02 5.02
N ILE A 84 -0.67 7.73 5.35
CA ILE A 84 0.54 7.07 5.87
C ILE A 84 1.66 7.17 4.83
N TYR A 85 1.38 6.85 3.56
CA TYR A 85 2.39 6.94 2.50
C TYR A 85 2.86 8.36 2.20
N VAL A 86 1.94 9.33 2.16
CA VAL A 86 2.29 10.75 1.95
C VAL A 86 3.12 11.29 3.13
N ARG A 87 2.93 10.79 4.34
CA ARG A 87 3.75 11.15 5.51
C ARG A 87 5.14 10.52 5.46
N ASP A 88 5.23 9.23 5.09
CA ASP A 88 6.41 8.41 5.30
C ASP A 88 7.30 8.26 4.05
N ILE A 89 6.77 8.50 2.86
CA ILE A 89 7.46 8.26 1.58
C ILE A 89 7.56 9.58 0.83
N GLN A 90 8.78 10.10 0.71
CA GLN A 90 9.06 11.39 0.07
C GLN A 90 8.48 11.49 -1.35
N ASP A 91 8.67 10.47 -2.18
CA ASP A 91 8.13 10.41 -3.55
C ASP A 91 6.59 10.50 -3.59
N MET A 92 5.91 9.92 -2.59
CA MET A 92 4.45 10.04 -2.45
C MET A 92 4.02 11.43 -2.00
N ALA A 93 4.78 12.06 -1.09
CA ALA A 93 4.54 13.43 -0.66
C ALA A 93 4.63 14.41 -1.83
N GLU A 94 5.68 14.30 -2.64
CA GLU A 94 5.90 15.12 -3.83
C GLU A 94 4.78 14.96 -4.86
N LYS A 95 4.39 13.72 -5.17
CA LYS A 95 3.27 13.44 -6.10
C LYS A 95 1.92 13.95 -5.58
N TYR A 96 1.74 14.03 -4.27
CA TYR A 96 0.48 14.48 -3.67
C TYR A 96 0.43 15.99 -3.47
N GLU A 97 1.52 16.73 -3.66
CA GLU A 97 1.59 18.17 -3.37
C GLU A 97 0.66 18.99 -4.27
N SER A 98 0.62 18.70 -5.56
CA SER A 98 -0.30 19.37 -6.49
C SER A 98 -1.77 19.13 -6.14
N ILE A 99 -2.11 17.93 -5.65
CA ILE A 99 -3.46 17.59 -5.19
C ILE A 99 -3.82 18.39 -3.93
N ARG A 100 -2.89 18.51 -3.00
CA ARG A 100 -3.04 19.33 -1.78
C ARG A 100 -3.22 20.79 -2.11
N TYR A 101 -2.42 21.32 -3.05
CA TYR A 101 -2.54 22.70 -3.51
C TYR A 101 -3.92 22.94 -4.14
N LEU A 102 -4.36 22.11 -5.07
CA LEU A 102 -5.70 22.20 -5.66
C LEU A 102 -6.79 22.24 -4.58
N LYS A 103 -6.73 21.36 -3.59
CA LYS A 103 -7.68 21.36 -2.47
C LYS A 103 -7.67 22.69 -1.71
N SER A 104 -6.48 23.23 -1.44
CA SER A 104 -6.35 24.50 -0.72
C SER A 104 -6.93 25.69 -1.49
N VAL A 105 -6.87 25.68 -2.82
CA VAL A 105 -7.50 26.69 -3.67
C VAL A 105 -9.02 26.58 -3.60
N LEU A 106 -9.56 25.35 -3.77
CA LEU A 106 -11.00 25.10 -3.73
C LEU A 106 -11.61 25.43 -2.37
N ASP A 107 -10.90 25.19 -1.27
CA ASP A 107 -11.38 25.50 0.09
C ASP A 107 -11.50 27.00 0.36
N ARG A 108 -10.82 27.86 -0.43
CA ARG A 108 -10.90 29.33 -0.33
C ARG A 108 -12.02 29.93 -1.20
N MET A 109 -12.59 29.15 -2.11
CA MET A 109 -13.70 29.61 -2.95
C MET A 109 -15.01 29.63 -2.15
N ASP A 110 -15.90 30.52 -2.51
CA ASP A 110 -17.22 30.60 -1.90
C ASP A 110 -18.06 29.34 -2.20
N ASP A 111 -18.84 28.88 -1.21
CA ASP A 111 -19.66 27.66 -1.34
C ASP A 111 -20.74 27.76 -2.43
N GLY A 112 -21.16 28.98 -2.77
CA GLY A 112 -22.14 29.25 -3.85
C GLY A 112 -21.52 29.34 -5.25
N ASP A 113 -20.21 29.26 -5.38
CA ASP A 113 -19.53 29.38 -6.69
C ASP A 113 -19.73 28.12 -7.53
N PRO A 114 -20.34 28.20 -8.73
CA PRO A 114 -20.54 27.04 -9.62
C PRO A 114 -19.20 26.37 -10.04
N GLU A 115 -18.12 27.14 -10.12
CA GLU A 115 -16.80 26.62 -10.47
C GLU A 115 -16.18 25.81 -9.31
N LYS A 116 -16.53 26.09 -8.06
CA LYS A 116 -16.12 25.29 -6.91
C LYS A 116 -16.66 23.85 -7.03
N ALA A 117 -17.93 23.68 -7.38
CA ALA A 117 -18.53 22.34 -7.54
C ALA A 117 -17.81 21.53 -8.64
N LYS A 118 -17.54 22.14 -9.79
CA LYS A 118 -16.78 21.51 -10.89
C LYS A 118 -15.36 21.18 -10.45
N GLY A 119 -14.69 22.11 -9.78
CA GLY A 119 -13.34 21.93 -9.25
C GLY A 119 -13.28 20.81 -8.23
N MET A 120 -14.26 20.68 -7.34
CA MET A 120 -14.34 19.58 -6.36
C MET A 120 -14.55 18.23 -7.05
N ALA A 121 -15.39 18.13 -8.08
CA ALA A 121 -15.55 16.91 -8.86
C ALA A 121 -14.21 16.51 -9.54
N HIS A 122 -13.50 17.48 -10.10
CA HIS A 122 -12.18 17.25 -10.69
C HIS A 122 -11.15 16.81 -9.64
N TYR A 123 -11.12 17.46 -8.48
CA TYR A 123 -10.27 17.08 -7.35
C TYR A 123 -10.53 15.62 -6.92
N GLU A 124 -11.79 15.22 -6.74
CA GLU A 124 -12.13 13.85 -6.35
C GLU A 124 -11.68 12.81 -7.40
N ASN A 125 -11.75 13.17 -8.68
CA ASN A 125 -11.25 12.31 -9.75
C ASN A 125 -9.71 12.15 -9.69
N ILE A 126 -8.99 13.27 -9.50
CA ILE A 126 -7.52 13.23 -9.36
C ILE A 126 -7.11 12.39 -8.14
N VAL A 127 -7.76 12.59 -7.00
CA VAL A 127 -7.52 11.79 -5.78
C VAL A 127 -7.78 10.30 -6.07
N THR A 128 -8.87 9.98 -6.75
CA THR A 128 -9.20 8.60 -7.11
C THR A 128 -8.10 7.97 -7.98
N MET A 129 -7.65 8.69 -9.01
CA MET A 129 -6.56 8.24 -9.89
C MET A 129 -5.25 8.06 -9.13
N PHE A 130 -4.93 8.98 -8.20
CA PHE A 130 -3.76 8.85 -7.34
C PHE A 130 -3.83 7.56 -6.50
N ILE A 131 -4.96 7.29 -5.84
CA ILE A 131 -5.15 6.09 -5.02
C ILE A 131 -5.00 4.81 -5.84
N LEU A 132 -5.65 4.77 -7.01
CA LEU A 132 -5.61 3.58 -7.87
C LEU A 132 -4.21 3.31 -8.40
N ARG A 133 -3.45 4.35 -8.74
CA ARG A 133 -2.14 4.23 -9.38
C ARG A 133 -1.00 4.00 -8.37
N TYR A 134 -1.05 4.66 -7.22
CA TYR A 134 0.10 4.73 -6.33
C TYR A 134 -0.12 4.08 -4.96
N VAL A 135 -1.36 3.94 -4.49
CA VAL A 135 -1.62 3.41 -3.15
C VAL A 135 -1.94 1.92 -3.21
N SER A 136 -0.88 1.10 -3.20
CA SER A 136 -1.01 -0.35 -3.09
C SER A 136 -0.71 -0.83 -1.68
N THR A 137 -1.55 -1.71 -1.14
CA THR A 137 -1.29 -2.37 0.15
C THR A 137 -0.03 -3.23 0.16
N THR A 138 0.49 -3.60 -1.03
CA THR A 138 1.73 -4.40 -1.14
C THR A 138 3.01 -3.57 -0.93
N LEU A 139 2.92 -2.25 -0.98
CA LEU A 139 4.06 -1.35 -0.75
C LEU A 139 4.30 -1.06 0.73
N ALA A 140 3.31 -1.32 1.58
CA ALA A 140 3.41 -1.05 3.01
C ALA A 140 4.44 -1.96 3.67
N ASN A 141 5.31 -1.38 4.49
CA ASN A 141 6.12 -2.14 5.43
C ASN A 141 5.27 -2.59 6.64
N VAL A 142 5.85 -3.41 7.52
CA VAL A 142 5.15 -3.96 8.71
C VAL A 142 4.55 -2.84 9.57
N LYS A 143 5.32 -1.80 9.89
CA LYS A 143 4.88 -0.68 10.73
C LYS A 143 3.71 0.10 10.11
N GLN A 144 3.84 0.46 8.84
CA GLN A 144 2.79 1.17 8.10
C GLN A 144 1.51 0.34 8.01
N PHE A 145 1.66 -0.96 7.82
CA PHE A 145 0.49 -1.84 7.70
C PHE A 145 -0.17 -2.11 9.05
N THR A 146 0.60 -2.18 10.16
CA THR A 146 0.05 -2.22 11.53
C THR A 146 -0.79 -0.97 11.80
N GLU A 147 -0.23 0.23 11.53
CA GLU A 147 -0.97 1.48 11.69
C GLU A 147 -2.25 1.51 10.83
N PHE A 148 -2.16 1.00 9.61
CA PHE A 148 -3.32 0.91 8.72
C PHE A 148 -4.41 -0.03 9.26
N LEU A 149 -4.04 -1.20 9.78
CA LEU A 149 -4.98 -2.14 10.41
C LEU A 149 -5.64 -1.53 11.65
N ASN A 150 -4.89 -0.84 12.49
CA ASN A 150 -5.44 -0.18 13.67
C ASN A 150 -6.47 0.89 13.31
N ASN A 151 -6.16 1.72 12.30
CA ASN A 151 -7.11 2.71 11.79
C ASN A 151 -8.40 2.07 11.26
N ILE A 152 -8.32 0.90 10.62
CA ILE A 152 -9.50 0.15 10.15
C ILE A 152 -10.32 -0.34 11.33
N HIS A 153 -9.66 -0.95 12.33
CA HIS A 153 -10.31 -1.47 13.52
C HIS A 153 -11.05 -0.37 14.30
N ASP A 154 -10.37 0.76 14.53
CA ASP A 154 -10.96 1.92 15.21
C ASP A 154 -12.17 2.48 14.45
N TYR A 155 -12.05 2.59 13.12
CA TYR A 155 -13.16 3.04 12.30
C TYR A 155 -14.34 2.07 12.35
N ALA A 156 -14.08 0.78 12.26
CA ALA A 156 -15.12 -0.25 12.35
C ALA A 156 -15.85 -0.18 13.69
N THR A 157 -15.11 -0.09 14.79
CA THR A 157 -15.69 -0.03 16.13
C THR A 157 -16.42 1.27 16.39
N VAL A 158 -15.78 2.42 16.12
CA VAL A 158 -16.30 3.75 16.54
C VAL A 158 -17.35 4.29 15.56
N ARG A 159 -17.19 4.04 14.26
CA ARG A 159 -18.07 4.63 13.23
C ARG A 159 -19.12 3.69 12.69
N LEU A 160 -18.81 2.40 12.62
CA LEU A 160 -19.73 1.41 12.07
C LEU A 160 -20.41 0.58 13.18
N ASN A 161 -19.95 0.71 14.42
CA ASN A 161 -20.36 -0.16 15.53
C ASN A 161 -20.18 -1.66 15.22
N VAL A 162 -19.09 -1.97 14.52
CA VAL A 162 -18.72 -3.32 14.09
C VAL A 162 -17.49 -3.77 14.85
N TYR A 163 -17.63 -4.79 15.69
CA TYR A 163 -16.50 -5.44 16.37
C TYR A 163 -15.90 -6.47 15.42
N LEU A 164 -14.66 -6.21 15.00
CA LEU A 164 -13.92 -7.09 14.12
C LEU A 164 -13.29 -8.24 14.90
N THR A 165 -13.32 -9.44 14.32
CA THR A 165 -12.72 -10.62 14.92
C THR A 165 -11.20 -10.56 14.84
N ILE A 166 -10.52 -10.79 15.97
CA ILE A 166 -9.06 -10.89 16.02
C ILE A 166 -8.72 -12.31 16.50
N PRO A 167 -8.30 -13.22 15.59
CA PRO A 167 -7.86 -14.56 15.99
C PRO A 167 -6.66 -14.51 16.91
N ASP A 168 -6.58 -15.45 17.87
CA ASP A 168 -5.51 -15.48 18.87
C ASP A 168 -4.12 -15.53 18.24
N ASP A 169 -3.97 -16.26 17.14
CA ASP A 169 -2.73 -16.37 16.37
C ASP A 169 -2.34 -15.11 15.58
N LEU A 170 -3.25 -14.12 15.51
CA LEU A 170 -3.04 -12.83 14.81
C LEU A 170 -3.04 -11.62 15.73
N LYS A 171 -3.24 -11.79 17.04
CA LYS A 171 -3.24 -10.66 18.01
C LYS A 171 -1.98 -9.83 17.94
N TRP A 172 -0.82 -10.45 17.76
CA TRP A 172 0.45 -9.76 17.67
C TRP A 172 0.57 -8.79 16.47
N CYS A 173 -0.22 -8.98 15.41
CA CYS A 173 -0.26 -8.05 14.28
C CYS A 173 -0.89 -6.71 14.63
N TYR A 174 -1.70 -6.69 15.70
CA TYR A 174 -2.49 -5.57 16.14
C TYR A 174 -1.92 -4.94 17.44
N GLU A 175 -1.38 -5.76 18.34
CA GLU A 175 -0.87 -5.33 19.67
C GLU A 175 0.52 -4.68 19.60
N ASN A 176 1.25 -4.80 18.48
CA ASN A 176 2.59 -4.21 18.30
C ASN A 176 2.52 -2.76 17.82
N MET A 177 1.76 -1.92 18.51
CA MET A 177 1.96 -0.47 18.42
C MET A 177 2.82 0.00 19.61
N PRO A 178 3.82 0.89 19.34
CA PRO A 178 4.56 1.54 20.40
C PRO A 178 3.67 2.46 21.22
#